data_e9c0fafede33a8e61e8b0dae60afa825
#
_entry.id   e9c0fafede33a8e61e8b0dae60afa825
#
_cell.length_a   1.000
_cell.length_b   1.000
_cell.length_c   1.000
_cell.angle_alpha   90.00
_cell.angle_beta   90.00
_cell.angle_gamma   90.00
#
_symmetry.space_group_name_H-M   'P 1'
#
loop_
_entity.id
_entity.type
_entity.pdbx_description
1 polymer ?
#
loop_
_entity_poly.entity_id
_entity_poly.type
_entity_poly.pdbx_seq_one_letter_code
_entity_poly.pdbx_strand_id
1 'polypeptide(L)' 'MQALRLSLEIGAAMMESGGEVRRTEDTVTRINYAAGATDAQVWAVPGILTATVILADNTTHTGTKRLGPEEIDLAEL' A
#
# COMPACT_ATOMS: atom_id res chain seq x y z
N MET A 1 2.04 -12.30 -1.74
CA MET A 1 1.71 -12.58 -0.36
C MET A 1 0.44 -11.89 0.03
N GLN A 2 -0.39 -12.63 0.76
CA GLN A 2 -1.73 -12.16 1.00
C GLN A 2 -1.82 -10.95 1.91
N ALA A 3 -0.98 -10.92 2.92
CA ALA A 3 -0.99 -9.78 3.84
C ALA A 3 -0.56 -8.50 3.15
N LEU A 4 0.37 -8.59 2.23
CA LEU A 4 0.80 -7.42 1.48
C LEU A 4 -0.36 -6.88 0.65
N ARG A 5 -1.08 -7.73 -0.04
CA ARG A 5 -2.19 -7.32 -0.84
C ARG A 5 -3.29 -6.70 0.01
N LEU A 6 -3.62 -7.33 1.14
CA LEU A 6 -4.65 -6.82 2.02
C LEU A 6 -4.25 -5.47 2.59
N SER A 7 -2.99 -5.31 2.99
CA SER A 7 -2.53 -4.05 3.56
C SER A 7 -2.60 -2.93 2.54
N LEU A 8 -2.32 -3.23 1.27
CA LEU A 8 -2.42 -2.22 0.23
C LEU A 8 -3.87 -1.83 -0.03
N GLU A 9 -4.79 -2.77 0.08
CA GLU A 9 -6.20 -2.43 -0.08
C GLU A 9 -6.70 -1.56 1.06
N ILE A 10 -6.28 -1.85 2.28
CA ILE A 10 -6.64 -1.03 3.42
C ILE A 10 -6.03 0.36 3.29
N GLY A 11 -4.76 0.43 2.88
CA GLY A 11 -4.10 1.71 2.70
C GLY A 11 -4.76 2.54 1.61
N ALA A 12 -5.16 1.90 0.52
CA ALA A 12 -5.82 2.61 -0.57
C ALA A 12 -7.16 3.18 -0.09
N ALA A 13 -7.91 2.44 0.70
CA ALA A 13 -9.16 2.92 1.23
C ALA A 13 -8.94 4.11 2.17
N MET A 14 -7.87 4.08 2.96
CA MET A 14 -7.55 5.19 3.83
C MET A 14 -7.23 6.44 3.01
N MET A 15 -6.45 6.31 1.96
CA MET A 15 -6.08 7.45 1.14
C MET A 15 -7.30 7.99 0.40
N GLU A 16 -8.14 7.13 -0.08
CA GLU A 16 -9.32 7.56 -0.82
C GLU A 16 -10.35 8.25 0.07
N SER A 17 -10.30 7.97 1.35
CA SER A 17 -11.18 8.66 2.29
C SER A 17 -10.56 9.92 2.86
N GLY A 18 -9.47 10.37 2.30
CA GLY A 18 -8.82 11.60 2.77
C GLY A 18 -7.84 11.39 3.90
N GLY A 19 -7.35 10.18 4.10
CA GLY A 19 -6.40 9.90 5.15
C GLY A 19 -5.04 10.50 4.85
N GLU A 20 -4.27 10.75 5.93
CA GLU A 20 -2.96 11.27 5.79
C GLU A 20 -1.99 10.26 5.24
N VAL A 21 -1.08 10.71 4.40
CA VAL A 21 -0.08 9.84 3.79
C VAL A 21 0.73 9.11 4.85
N ARG A 22 1.21 9.83 5.85
CA ARG A 22 2.04 9.22 6.88
C ARG A 22 1.30 8.16 7.66
N ARG A 23 0.05 8.39 7.97
CA ARG A 23 -0.74 7.43 8.70
C ARG A 23 -1.02 6.20 7.85
N THR A 24 -1.24 6.38 6.55
CA THR A 24 -1.46 5.29 5.64
C THR A 24 -0.21 4.42 5.54
N GLU A 25 0.95 5.07 5.37
CA GLU A 25 2.21 4.33 5.30
C GLU A 25 2.46 3.55 6.57
N ASP A 26 2.17 4.13 7.71
CA ASP A 26 2.38 3.48 8.99
C ASP A 26 1.46 2.27 9.14
N THR A 27 0.21 2.39 8.74
CA THR A 27 -0.74 1.30 8.84
C THR A 27 -0.31 0.13 7.95
N VAL A 28 0.08 0.41 6.72
CA VAL A 28 0.51 -0.64 5.81
C VAL A 28 1.77 -1.33 6.36
N THR A 29 2.69 -0.55 6.90
CA THR A 29 3.90 -1.09 7.50
C THR A 29 3.57 -2.01 8.66
N ARG A 30 2.70 -1.58 9.55
CA ARG A 30 2.36 -2.37 10.73
C ARG A 30 1.67 -3.68 10.37
N ILE A 31 0.79 -3.66 9.39
CA ILE A 31 0.11 -4.87 8.98
C ILE A 31 1.11 -5.89 8.47
N ASN A 32 2.09 -5.45 7.70
CA ASN A 32 3.06 -6.36 7.14
C ASN A 32 4.02 -6.90 8.20
N TYR A 33 4.42 -6.08 9.16
CA TYR A 33 5.24 -6.57 10.25
C TYR A 33 4.46 -7.57 11.10
N ALA A 34 3.19 -7.32 11.34
CA ALA A 34 2.37 -8.24 12.12
C ALA A 34 2.21 -9.57 11.39
N ALA A 35 2.32 -9.58 10.08
CA ALA A 35 2.18 -10.79 9.28
C ALA A 35 3.52 -11.52 9.10
N GLY A 36 4.60 -11.02 9.69
CA GLY A 36 5.87 -11.72 9.66
C GLY A 36 6.96 -11.09 8.81
N ALA A 37 6.73 -9.90 8.29
CA ALA A 37 7.78 -9.23 7.53
C ALA A 37 8.91 -8.80 8.46
N THR A 38 10.14 -8.92 8.01
CA THR A 38 11.28 -8.46 8.78
C THR A 38 11.65 -7.04 8.38
N ASP A 39 11.19 -6.58 7.22
CA ASP A 39 11.39 -5.21 6.81
C ASP A 39 10.25 -4.82 5.88
N ALA A 40 9.86 -3.57 5.89
CA ALA A 40 8.79 -3.09 5.02
C ALA A 40 9.05 -1.65 4.66
N GLN A 41 8.91 -1.33 3.38
CA GLN A 41 9.04 0.03 2.91
C GLN A 41 7.80 0.37 2.12
N VAL A 42 7.15 1.46 2.47
CA VAL A 42 5.88 1.85 1.90
C VAL A 42 5.97 3.27 1.37
N TRP A 43 5.50 3.48 0.15
CA TRP A 43 5.46 4.80 -0.43
C TRP A 43 4.04 5.11 -0.88
N ALA A 44 3.53 6.24 -0.44
CA ALA A 44 2.23 6.72 -0.90
C ALA A 44 2.44 8.04 -1.60
N VAL A 45 2.24 8.05 -2.91
CA VAL A 45 2.33 9.28 -3.68
C VAL A 45 1.00 9.47 -4.38
N PRO A 46 0.73 10.64 -4.94
CA PRO A 46 -0.56 10.84 -5.59
C PRO A 46 -0.80 9.78 -6.66
N GLY A 47 -1.90 9.08 -6.52
CA GLY A 47 -2.33 8.08 -7.49
C GLY A 47 -1.77 6.69 -7.32
N ILE A 48 -0.79 6.47 -6.45
CA ILE A 48 -0.19 5.15 -6.31
C ILE A 48 0.27 4.87 -4.89
N LEU A 49 0.00 3.67 -4.43
CA LEU A 49 0.50 3.19 -3.15
C LEU A 49 1.34 1.95 -3.43
N THR A 50 2.60 1.98 -3.03
CA THR A 50 3.53 0.88 -3.28
C THR A 50 4.15 0.41 -1.97
N ALA A 51 4.31 -0.88 -1.81
CA ALA A 51 4.98 -1.43 -0.64
C ALA A 51 5.90 -2.57 -1.04
N THR A 52 7.06 -2.61 -0.43
CA THR A 52 8.00 -3.71 -0.61
C THR A 52 8.29 -4.29 0.75
N VAL A 53 8.15 -5.60 0.89
CA VAL A 53 8.40 -6.27 2.16
C VAL A 53 9.40 -7.40 1.99
N ILE A 54 10.17 -7.64 3.04
CA ILE A 54 11.12 -8.74 3.08
C ILE A 54 10.66 -9.67 4.19
N LEU A 55 10.57 -10.94 3.89
CA LEU A 55 10.11 -11.93 4.86
C LEU A 55 11.29 -12.62 5.53
N ALA A 56 11.00 -13.40 6.55
CA ALA A 56 12.04 -14.05 7.34
C ALA A 56 12.91 -14.99 6.52
N ASP A 57 12.42 -15.50 5.40
CA ASP A 57 13.20 -16.37 4.53
C ASP A 57 13.97 -15.57 3.49
N ASN A 58 14.04 -14.25 3.66
CA ASN A 58 14.73 -13.33 2.78
C ASN A 58 14.10 -13.17 1.40
N THR A 59 12.87 -13.59 1.22
CA THR A 59 12.18 -13.31 -0.03
C THR A 59 11.64 -11.90 0.00
N THR A 60 11.65 -11.23 -1.14
CA THR A 60 11.17 -9.87 -1.28
C THR A 60 9.89 -9.87 -2.09
N HIS A 61 8.90 -9.16 -1.61
CA HIS A 61 7.62 -9.06 -2.30
C HIS A 61 7.26 -7.59 -2.47
N THR A 62 6.82 -7.22 -3.66
CA THR A 62 6.42 -5.83 -3.94
C THR A 62 5.01 -5.82 -4.48
N GLY A 63 4.22 -4.90 -4.01
CA GLY A 63 2.87 -4.70 -4.51
C GLY A 63 2.60 -3.25 -4.77
N THR A 64 1.71 -2.98 -5.70
CA THR A 64 1.34 -1.62 -6.05
C THR A 64 -0.16 -1.56 -6.20
N LYS A 65 -0.75 -0.49 -5.68
CA LYS A 65 -2.18 -0.29 -5.79
C LYS A 65 -2.44 1.10 -6.36
N ARG A 66 -3.21 1.19 -7.42
CA ARG A 66 -3.62 2.46 -7.95
C ARG A 66 -4.66 3.07 -7.07
N LEU A 67 -4.59 4.37 -6.87
CA LEU A 67 -5.51 5.07 -6.01
C LEU A 67 -6.47 5.90 -6.82
N GLY A 68 -7.70 5.89 -6.35
CA GLY A 68 -8.66 6.82 -6.84
C GLY A 68 -9.12 6.65 -8.24
N PRO A 69 -10.08 7.35 -8.56
CA PRO A 69 -10.70 7.32 -9.84
C PRO A 69 -10.23 8.42 -10.72
N GLU A 70 -9.13 8.96 -10.46
CA GLU A 70 -8.72 10.08 -11.19
C GLU A 70 -8.68 9.78 -12.63
N GLU A 71 -8.49 8.59 -12.96
CA GLU A 71 -8.38 8.30 -14.34
C GLU A 71 -9.66 8.44 -15.04
N ILE A 72 -10.71 8.31 -14.31
CA ILE A 72 -11.94 8.36 -14.92
C ILE A 72 -12.24 9.56 -15.67
N ASP A 73 -11.93 10.61 -15.12
CA ASP A 73 -12.34 11.80 -15.70
C ASP A 73 -11.89 11.93 -17.09
N LEU A 74 -10.73 11.56 -17.39
CA LEU A 74 -10.30 11.83 -18.67
C LEU A 74 -10.88 10.92 -19.61
N ALA A 75 -11.20 9.84 -19.17
CA ALA A 75 -11.68 8.88 -20.05
C ALA A 75 -12.88 9.33 -20.78
N GLU A 76 -13.64 10.08 -20.21
CA GLU A 76 -14.78 10.44 -20.83
C GLU A 76 -14.65 11.45 -21.77
N LEU A 77 -13.61 11.97 -21.92
CA LEU A 77 -13.47 13.05 -22.79
C LEU A 77 -13.82 12.77 -24.18
#